data_e888bd01a151dbfa314380ea14255cec
#
_entry.id   e888bd01a151dbfa314380ea14255cec
#
_cell.length_a   1.000
_cell.length_b   1.000
_cell.length_c   1.000
_cell.angle_alpha   90.00
_cell.angle_beta   90.00
_cell.angle_gamma   90.00
#
_symmetry.space_group_name_H-M   'P 1'
#
loop_
_entity.id
_entity.type
_entity.pdbx_description
1 polymer ?
#
loop_
_entity_poly.entity_id
_entity_poly.type
_entity_poly.pdbx_seq_one_letter_code
_entity_poly.pdbx_strand_id
1 'polypeptide(L)'
;IILEPGSAFTWDTGVLVSRVEDVLNNGGRNVMMLNVSFACHMPDCLEMPYKPAIIGMHDPVGKETAWYMGGNSCLAGDYVGAWAFDNNHWPQVGDLVIFRDMIHYTMVKTTMFNGVTHPSIVTYHSQRGFETIRRFGYKDYKVRMG
;
A
#
# COMPACT_ATOMS: atom_id res chain seq x y z
N ILE A 1 2.86 -27.65 23.20
CA ILE A 1 3.07 -26.89 21.95
C ILE A 1 2.48 -25.50 22.18
N ILE A 2 3.29 -24.47 21.96
CA ILE A 2 2.85 -23.07 22.01
C ILE A 2 2.85 -22.55 20.57
N LEU A 3 1.76 -21.88 20.16
CA LEU A 3 1.59 -21.27 18.84
C LEU A 3 1.26 -19.79 18.99
N GLU A 4 1.77 -18.96 18.08
CA GLU A 4 1.49 -17.52 18.00
C GLU A 4 0.96 -17.13 16.61
N PRO A 5 -0.20 -17.66 16.17
CA PRO A 5 -0.66 -17.59 14.79
C PRO A 5 -1.40 -16.28 14.45
N GLY A 6 -0.88 -15.13 14.82
CA GLY A 6 -1.53 -13.84 14.61
C GLY A 6 -2.01 -13.63 13.18
N SER A 7 -1.11 -13.69 12.20
CA SER A 7 -1.43 -13.47 10.77
C SER A 7 -2.38 -14.54 10.20
N ALA A 8 -2.35 -15.77 10.73
CA ALA A 8 -3.20 -16.86 10.23
C ALA A 8 -4.69 -16.59 10.42
N PHE A 9 -5.07 -15.77 11.43
CA PHE A 9 -6.47 -15.40 11.66
C PHE A 9 -6.96 -14.25 10.79
N THR A 10 -6.06 -13.44 10.24
CA THR A 10 -6.39 -12.25 9.46
C THR A 10 -5.99 -12.35 7.98
N TRP A 11 -5.45 -13.50 7.59
CA TRP A 11 -5.05 -13.75 6.21
C TRP A 11 -6.26 -13.66 5.26
N ASP A 12 -6.08 -12.97 4.13
CA ASP A 12 -7.08 -12.76 3.08
C ASP A 12 -8.39 -12.08 3.56
N THR A 13 -8.34 -11.34 4.68
CA THR A 13 -9.52 -10.67 5.23
C THR A 13 -9.61 -9.18 4.90
N GLY A 14 -8.61 -8.60 4.28
CA GLY A 14 -8.65 -7.20 3.90
C GLY A 14 -7.54 -6.75 2.98
N VAL A 15 -7.76 -5.59 2.40
CA VAL A 15 -6.89 -4.98 1.39
C VAL A 15 -6.56 -3.54 1.76
N LEU A 16 -5.43 -3.02 1.26
CA LEU A 16 -5.15 -1.59 1.24
C LEU A 16 -5.43 -1.06 -0.16
N VAL A 17 -6.36 -0.12 -0.26
CA VAL A 17 -6.69 0.56 -1.51
C VAL A 17 -5.90 1.85 -1.58
N SER A 18 -5.13 2.01 -2.62
CA SER A 18 -4.34 3.20 -2.95
C SER A 18 -4.78 3.78 -4.28
N ARG A 19 -4.39 5.02 -4.53
CA ARG A 19 -4.60 5.71 -5.79
C ARG A 19 -3.28 6.18 -6.37
N VAL A 20 -3.15 6.11 -7.68
CA VAL A 20 -2.05 6.71 -8.43
C VAL A 20 -2.23 8.23 -8.42
N GLU A 21 -1.25 8.95 -7.91
CA GLU A 21 -1.22 10.42 -7.85
C GLU A 21 -0.36 11.01 -8.97
N ASP A 22 0.63 10.25 -9.44
CA ASP A 22 1.47 10.66 -10.57
C ASP A 22 2.07 9.44 -11.28
N VAL A 23 2.41 9.61 -12.55
CA VAL A 23 3.07 8.60 -13.39
C VAL A 23 4.26 9.25 -14.07
N LEU A 24 5.45 8.74 -13.80
CA LEU A 24 6.68 9.34 -14.27
C LEU A 24 7.71 8.30 -14.73
N ASN A 25 8.71 8.76 -15.47
CA ASN A 25 9.90 7.97 -15.77
C ASN A 25 11.10 8.60 -15.08
N ASN A 26 11.75 7.84 -14.22
CA ASN A 26 12.94 8.27 -13.48
C ASN A 26 14.13 7.40 -13.86
N GLY A 27 15.05 7.94 -14.61
CA GLY A 27 16.26 7.24 -15.01
C GLY A 27 16.00 5.94 -15.79
N GLY A 28 14.96 5.92 -16.64
CA GLY A 28 14.57 4.75 -17.42
C GLY A 28 13.65 3.76 -16.68
N ARG A 29 13.28 4.04 -15.45
CA ARG A 29 12.29 3.26 -14.68
C ARG A 29 10.94 3.95 -14.71
N ASN A 30 9.90 3.20 -15.08
CA ASN A 30 8.52 3.70 -14.97
C ASN A 30 8.08 3.61 -13.52
N VAL A 31 7.51 4.68 -12.98
CA VAL A 31 7.13 4.80 -11.58
C VAL A 31 5.71 5.32 -11.48
N MET A 32 4.88 4.67 -10.67
CA MET A 32 3.61 5.17 -10.18
C MET A 32 3.83 5.74 -8.78
N MET A 33 3.54 7.01 -8.58
CA MET A 33 3.50 7.61 -7.25
C MET A 33 2.12 7.39 -6.64
N LEU A 34 2.07 6.86 -5.43
CA LEU A 34 0.84 6.46 -4.75
C LEU A 34 0.51 7.41 -3.60
N ASN A 35 -0.77 7.53 -3.25
CA ASN A 35 -1.22 8.25 -2.05
C ASN A 35 -1.07 7.46 -0.74
N VAL A 36 -0.24 6.43 -0.75
CA VAL A 36 0.21 5.67 0.44
C VAL A 36 1.73 5.70 0.51
N SER A 37 2.28 5.27 1.63
CA SER A 37 3.72 5.14 1.84
C SER A 37 4.03 3.70 2.24
N PHE A 38 5.02 3.09 1.62
CA PHE A 38 5.53 1.78 2.05
C PHE A 38 6.17 1.89 3.43
N ALA A 39 6.97 2.94 3.67
CA ALA A 39 7.61 3.16 4.97
C ALA A 39 6.60 3.41 6.11
N CYS A 40 5.48 4.11 5.83
CA CYS A 40 4.50 4.44 6.85
C CYS A 40 3.41 3.39 7.02
N HIS A 41 2.98 2.73 5.93
CA HIS A 41 1.78 1.90 5.91
C HIS A 41 2.05 0.42 5.66
N MET A 42 3.19 0.09 5.07
CA MET A 42 3.62 -1.27 4.75
C MET A 42 5.11 -1.47 5.08
N PRO A 43 5.58 -1.15 6.31
CA PRO A 43 7.01 -1.12 6.61
C PRO A 43 7.69 -2.48 6.40
N ASP A 44 6.98 -3.58 6.57
CA ASP A 44 7.53 -4.92 6.35
C ASP A 44 7.99 -5.17 4.91
N CYS A 45 7.43 -4.45 3.93
CA CYS A 45 7.91 -4.51 2.54
C CYS A 45 9.36 -4.02 2.41
N LEU A 46 9.80 -3.13 3.31
CA LEU A 46 11.15 -2.57 3.34
C LEU A 46 12.04 -3.26 4.38
N GLU A 47 11.48 -3.64 5.55
CA GLU A 47 12.22 -4.25 6.67
C GLU A 47 12.51 -5.73 6.44
N MET A 48 11.58 -6.48 5.85
CA MET A 48 11.69 -7.91 5.54
C MET A 48 11.61 -8.16 4.04
N PRO A 49 12.31 -7.46 3.19
CA PRO A 49 12.03 -7.19 1.77
C PRO A 49 11.15 -8.22 1.09
N TYR A 50 9.86 -7.97 1.04
CA TYR A 50 8.92 -8.76 0.25
C TYR A 50 8.05 -7.86 -0.62
N LYS A 51 7.54 -8.40 -1.72
CA LYS A 51 6.59 -7.70 -2.58
C LYS A 51 5.18 -8.09 -2.20
N PRO A 52 4.32 -7.15 -1.82
CA PRO A 52 2.91 -7.46 -1.58
C PRO A 52 2.23 -7.87 -2.88
N ALA A 53 1.30 -8.81 -2.81
CA ALA A 53 0.45 -9.14 -3.93
C ALA A 53 -0.50 -7.98 -4.25
N ILE A 54 -0.68 -7.70 -5.54
CA ILE A 54 -1.55 -6.61 -6.03
C ILE A 54 -2.57 -7.21 -6.99
N ILE A 55 -3.83 -6.80 -6.86
CA ILE A 55 -4.88 -7.29 -7.76
C ILE A 55 -4.64 -6.77 -9.18
N GLY A 56 -4.62 -7.68 -10.15
CA GLY A 56 -4.42 -7.35 -11.56
C GLY A 56 -2.96 -7.08 -11.94
N MET A 57 -2.00 -7.51 -11.10
CA MET A 57 -0.58 -7.36 -11.36
C MET A 57 0.22 -8.61 -10.94
N HIS A 58 1.35 -8.81 -11.59
CA HIS A 58 2.27 -9.93 -11.36
C HIS A 58 3.75 -9.50 -11.45
N ASP A 59 4.66 -10.41 -11.18
CA ASP A 59 6.11 -10.18 -11.40
C ASP A 59 6.40 -10.06 -12.89
N PRO A 60 7.12 -9.02 -13.34
CA PRO A 60 7.40 -8.84 -14.77
C PRO A 60 8.15 -10.05 -15.36
N VAL A 61 7.71 -10.52 -16.51
CA VAL A 61 8.32 -11.63 -17.25
C VAL A 61 8.84 -11.15 -18.61
N GLY A 62 10.09 -11.47 -18.92
CA GLY A 62 10.69 -11.16 -20.21
C GLY A 62 10.78 -9.65 -20.50
N LYS A 63 10.04 -9.18 -21.52
CA LYS A 63 10.06 -7.77 -21.98
C LYS A 63 8.82 -6.96 -21.55
N GLU A 64 8.04 -7.45 -20.61
CA GLU A 64 6.89 -6.71 -20.09
C GLU A 64 7.30 -5.37 -19.49
N THR A 65 6.41 -4.41 -19.61
CA THR A 65 6.63 -3.10 -19.00
C THR A 65 6.59 -3.20 -17.49
N ALA A 66 7.74 -2.95 -16.86
CA ALA A 66 7.90 -2.99 -15.42
C ALA A 66 7.56 -1.63 -14.79
N TRP A 67 6.75 -1.65 -13.74
CA TRP A 67 6.30 -0.51 -12.97
C TRP A 67 6.77 -0.59 -11.53
N TYR A 68 7.52 0.40 -11.09
CA TYR A 68 7.84 0.62 -9.67
C TYR A 68 6.76 1.46 -9.02
N MET A 69 6.60 1.34 -7.71
CA MET A 69 5.65 2.14 -6.95
C MET A 69 6.41 2.95 -5.90
N GLY A 70 6.23 4.26 -5.93
CA GLY A 70 6.77 5.19 -4.96
C GLY A 70 5.69 5.63 -3.97
N GLY A 71 6.07 5.73 -2.69
CA GLY A 71 5.21 6.26 -1.65
C GLY A 71 5.31 7.78 -1.53
N ASN A 72 4.44 8.37 -0.72
CA ASN A 72 4.30 9.82 -0.55
C ASN A 72 5.02 10.41 0.68
N SER A 73 5.93 9.66 1.31
CA SER A 73 6.60 10.11 2.55
C SER A 73 7.80 11.03 2.35
N CYS A 74 8.20 11.34 1.11
CA CYS A 74 9.45 12.03 0.75
C CYS A 74 10.74 11.29 1.18
N LEU A 75 10.66 10.05 1.64
CA LEU A 75 11.81 9.22 1.93
C LEU A 75 12.33 8.59 0.62
N ALA A 76 13.60 8.75 0.31
CA ALA A 76 14.20 8.21 -0.92
C ALA A 76 14.06 6.68 -1.06
N GLY A 77 13.99 5.94 0.05
CA GLY A 77 13.77 4.50 0.10
C GLY A 77 12.28 4.07 0.11
N ASP A 78 11.34 5.01 0.05
CA ASP A 78 9.91 4.72 0.10
C ASP A 78 9.39 4.25 -1.27
N TYR A 79 9.94 3.18 -1.79
CA TYR A 79 9.51 2.57 -3.04
C TYR A 79 9.71 1.05 -3.04
N VAL A 80 8.90 0.37 -3.80
CA VAL A 80 8.98 -1.08 -4.02
C VAL A 80 8.73 -1.36 -5.51
N GLY A 81 9.23 -2.44 -6.01
CA GLY A 81 8.94 -2.86 -7.39
C GLY A 81 9.80 -4.02 -7.84
N ALA A 82 9.57 -4.43 -9.06
CA ALA A 82 8.58 -3.91 -10.01
C ALA A 82 7.43 -4.90 -10.20
N TRP A 83 6.32 -4.42 -10.77
CA TRP A 83 5.19 -5.25 -11.23
C TRP A 83 4.89 -4.99 -12.71
N ALA A 84 4.23 -5.93 -13.35
CA ALA A 84 3.59 -5.77 -14.65
C ALA A 84 2.07 -5.92 -14.50
N PHE A 85 1.29 -5.22 -15.34
CA PHE A 85 -0.16 -5.38 -15.39
C PHE A 85 -0.56 -6.62 -16.19
N ASP A 86 -1.54 -7.38 -15.71
CA ASP A 86 -2.04 -8.59 -16.36
C ASP A 86 -2.57 -8.36 -17.79
N ASN A 87 -3.03 -7.14 -18.07
CA ASN A 87 -3.63 -6.73 -19.34
C ASN A 87 -2.81 -5.69 -20.12
N ASN A 88 -1.53 -5.53 -19.78
CA ASN A 88 -0.65 -4.49 -20.35
C ASN A 88 -1.22 -3.06 -20.18
N HIS A 89 -2.00 -2.83 -19.13
CA HIS A 89 -2.55 -1.51 -18.83
C HIS A 89 -1.46 -0.47 -18.65
N TRP A 90 -1.68 0.74 -19.19
CA TRP A 90 -0.82 1.89 -18.94
C TRP A 90 -1.44 2.73 -17.83
N PRO A 91 -0.85 2.79 -16.64
CA PRO A 91 -1.47 3.45 -15.49
C PRO A 91 -1.63 4.95 -15.70
N GLN A 92 -2.69 5.50 -15.12
CA GLN A 92 -3.03 6.91 -15.16
C GLN A 92 -3.27 7.44 -13.74
N VAL A 93 -3.14 8.76 -13.59
CA VAL A 93 -3.53 9.44 -12.34
C VAL A 93 -5.00 9.16 -12.06
N GLY A 94 -5.28 8.72 -10.84
CA GLY A 94 -6.62 8.32 -10.39
C GLY A 94 -6.87 6.82 -10.41
N ASP A 95 -6.06 6.02 -11.10
CA ASP A 95 -6.18 4.56 -11.08
C ASP A 95 -6.00 4.01 -9.65
N LEU A 96 -6.70 2.91 -9.37
CA LEU A 96 -6.60 2.25 -8.07
C LEU A 96 -5.55 1.14 -8.11
N VAL A 97 -4.75 1.09 -7.07
CA VAL A 97 -3.83 -0.01 -6.78
C VAL A 97 -4.29 -0.67 -5.49
N ILE A 98 -4.59 -1.97 -5.55
CA ILE A 98 -5.19 -2.72 -4.44
C ILE A 98 -4.21 -3.78 -3.97
N PHE A 99 -3.59 -3.55 -2.83
CA PHE A 99 -2.68 -4.46 -2.17
C PHE A 99 -3.47 -5.48 -1.35
N ARG A 100 -3.16 -6.78 -1.52
CA ARG A 100 -3.79 -7.87 -0.77
C ARG A 100 -3.14 -8.06 0.60
N ASP A 101 -3.87 -8.72 1.49
CA ASP A 101 -3.39 -9.13 2.82
C ASP A 101 -2.87 -7.99 3.71
N MET A 102 -3.58 -6.86 3.73
CA MET A 102 -3.16 -5.62 4.39
C MET A 102 -3.92 -5.36 5.71
N ILE A 103 -4.13 -6.40 6.55
CA ILE A 103 -4.88 -6.24 7.82
C ILE A 103 -3.99 -6.36 9.06
N HIS A 104 -3.00 -7.22 9.07
CA HIS A 104 -2.21 -7.51 10.28
C HIS A 104 -1.15 -6.42 10.56
N TYR A 105 0.13 -6.63 10.23
CA TYR A 105 1.19 -5.67 10.53
C TYR A 105 1.05 -4.35 9.77
N THR A 106 0.40 -4.34 8.64
CA THR A 106 0.07 -3.14 7.88
C THR A 106 -0.98 -2.23 8.55
N MET A 107 -1.58 -2.67 9.66
CA MET A 107 -2.42 -1.81 10.51
C MET A 107 -1.73 -1.42 11.81
N VAL A 108 -0.99 -2.34 12.44
CA VAL A 108 -0.45 -2.10 13.79
C VAL A 108 0.98 -1.53 13.80
N LYS A 109 1.73 -1.69 12.70
CA LYS A 109 3.09 -1.10 12.54
C LYS A 109 3.08 0.25 11.83
N THR A 110 1.92 0.83 11.53
CA THR A 110 1.84 2.09 10.79
C THR A 110 2.41 3.27 11.57
N THR A 111 2.98 4.21 10.83
CA THR A 111 3.51 5.48 11.35
C THR A 111 2.93 6.67 10.60
N MET A 112 3.15 7.86 11.12
CA MET A 112 2.80 9.14 10.46
C MET A 112 4.06 9.94 10.14
N PHE A 113 5.13 9.26 9.76
CA PHE A 113 6.40 9.90 9.40
C PHE A 113 6.18 10.97 8.32
N ASN A 114 6.82 12.11 8.47
CA ASN A 114 6.67 13.31 7.62
C ASN A 114 5.23 13.83 7.48
N GLY A 115 4.34 13.50 8.43
CA GLY A 115 2.94 13.92 8.42
C GLY A 115 2.04 13.11 7.48
N VAL A 116 2.53 12.00 6.95
CA VAL A 116 1.70 11.08 6.14
C VAL A 116 0.57 10.53 7.00
N THR A 117 -0.67 10.75 6.56
CA THR A 117 -1.86 10.34 7.30
C THR A 117 -2.10 8.85 7.17
N HIS A 118 -2.45 8.17 8.25
CA HIS A 118 -2.87 6.77 8.19
C HIS A 118 -4.04 6.56 7.22
N PRO A 119 -4.09 5.43 6.50
CA PRO A 119 -5.25 5.04 5.72
C PRO A 119 -6.51 4.96 6.58
N SER A 120 -7.64 5.36 6.04
CA SER A 120 -8.93 5.17 6.71
C SER A 120 -9.24 3.69 6.88
N ILE A 121 -9.85 3.32 8.00
CA ILE A 121 -10.31 1.95 8.25
C ILE A 121 -11.77 1.86 7.83
N VAL A 122 -12.04 0.94 6.91
CA VAL A 122 -13.36 0.72 6.32
C VAL A 122 -13.69 -0.76 6.40
N THR A 123 -14.92 -1.09 6.78
CA THR A 123 -15.45 -2.47 6.69
C THR A 123 -16.41 -2.58 5.51
N TYR A 124 -16.50 -3.77 4.95
CA TYR A 124 -17.47 -4.12 3.93
C TYR A 124 -18.42 -5.18 4.44
N HIS A 125 -19.70 -4.96 4.24
CA HIS A 125 -20.75 -5.92 4.55
C HIS A 125 -21.61 -6.14 3.31
N SER A 126 -21.85 -7.38 2.92
CA SER A 126 -22.55 -7.73 1.68
C SER A 126 -23.94 -7.11 1.53
N GLN A 127 -24.66 -6.88 2.65
CA GLN A 127 -26.00 -6.29 2.64
C GLN A 127 -26.00 -4.77 2.85
N ARG A 128 -25.01 -4.21 3.54
CA ARG A 128 -24.98 -2.79 3.94
C ARG A 128 -23.93 -1.96 3.16
N GLY A 129 -23.06 -2.63 2.40
CA GLY A 129 -21.96 -1.99 1.68
C GLY A 129 -20.80 -1.58 2.59
N PHE A 130 -20.15 -0.48 2.26
CA PHE A 130 -18.99 0.03 2.96
C PHE A 130 -19.39 0.91 4.15
N GLU A 131 -18.72 0.71 5.28
CA GLU A 131 -18.84 1.53 6.49
C GLU A 131 -17.45 2.01 6.94
N THR A 132 -17.29 3.32 7.11
CA THR A 132 -16.05 3.89 7.62
C THR A 132 -16.02 3.77 9.14
N ILE A 133 -15.10 2.98 9.65
CA ILE A 133 -14.88 2.79 11.10
C ILE A 133 -14.02 3.91 11.68
N ARG A 134 -12.96 4.31 10.96
CA ARG A 134 -12.04 5.35 11.43
C ARG A 134 -11.50 6.16 10.25
N ARG A 135 -11.46 7.48 10.45
CA ARG A 135 -10.68 8.40 9.62
C ARG A 135 -9.59 9.03 10.47
N PHE A 136 -8.44 9.22 9.86
CA PHE A 136 -7.31 9.89 10.48
C PHE A 136 -7.08 11.25 9.83
N GLY A 137 -6.50 12.18 10.57
CA GLY A 137 -6.23 13.52 10.08
C GLY A 137 -5.18 14.24 10.92
N TYR A 138 -5.03 15.55 10.70
CA TYR A 138 -4.02 16.36 11.36
C TYR A 138 -4.05 16.27 12.89
N LYS A 139 -5.23 16.13 13.50
CA LYS A 139 -5.35 16.00 14.97
C LYS A 139 -4.64 14.76 15.51
N ASP A 140 -4.71 13.63 14.77
CA ASP A 140 -4.03 12.38 15.17
C ASP A 140 -2.51 12.56 15.16
N TYR A 141 -1.98 13.26 14.15
CA TYR A 141 -0.57 13.60 14.06
C TYR A 141 -0.16 14.57 15.18
N LYS A 142 -0.92 15.66 15.38
CA LYS A 142 -0.63 16.68 16.36
C LYS A 142 -0.57 16.12 17.79
N VAL A 143 -1.57 15.32 18.19
CA VAL A 143 -1.62 14.72 19.54
C VAL A 143 -0.44 13.81 19.82
N ARG A 144 0.11 13.14 18.80
CA ARG A 144 1.31 12.33 18.93
C ARG A 144 2.57 13.18 19.21
N MET A 145 2.61 14.39 18.71
CA MET A 145 3.77 15.27 18.83
C MET A 145 3.76 16.15 20.10
N GLY A 146 2.66 16.20 20.84
CA GLY A 146 2.50 16.97 22.07
C GLY A 146 1.51 18.12 21.95
#